data_7cc22b2f6d544d3d30875f8ee1738eb4
#
_entry.id   7cc22b2f6d544d3d30875f8ee1738eb4
#
_cell.length_a   1.000
_cell.length_b   1.000
_cell.length_c   1.000
_cell.angle_alpha   90.00
_cell.angle_beta   90.00
_cell.angle_gamma   90.00
#
_symmetry.space_group_name_H-M   'P 1'
#
loop_
_entity.id
_entity.type
_entity.pdbx_description
1 polymer ?
#
loop_
_entity_poly.entity_id
_entity_poly.type
_entity_poly.pdbx_seq_one_letter_code
_entity_poly.pdbx_strand_id
1 'polypeptide(L)'
;MKFSKNVVCNLVIILSVGLFNGHVFAQSSSVKNVARAMQANTQQPPALIDPNIERREIDESDIDTEDVEIGIFAGFISIEDFESSEVVGVSLAYHINENLFLEARYAQATAGQTSFEKLSGGAPFLTEEERDYTYYNLSLGYNINGETFFTDNLVFNSDVYFTLGAGSTEFGGDERFTISAGAGYRLLFTDFWALKVDVRDHVFTSDIIGVEKDVHNFAITLSTTFFF
;
A
#
# COMPACT_ATOMS: atom_id res chain seq x y z
N MET A 1 40.48 3.09 11.33
CA MET A 1 39.56 4.17 11.73
C MET A 1 38.31 3.49 12.28
N LYS A 2 38.01 3.58 13.59
CA LYS A 2 36.92 2.86 14.26
C LYS A 2 35.63 3.64 14.02
N PHE A 3 34.67 3.08 13.30
CA PHE A 3 33.32 3.63 13.24
C PHE A 3 32.45 3.07 14.37
N SER A 4 31.81 3.99 15.06
CA SER A 4 31.04 3.84 16.28
C SER A 4 29.72 3.07 16.07
N LYS A 5 29.48 2.08 16.94
CA LYS A 5 28.29 1.17 16.97
C LYS A 5 27.00 1.81 17.51
N ASN A 6 26.82 3.12 17.44
CA ASN A 6 25.74 3.82 18.20
C ASN A 6 24.56 4.32 17.37
N VAL A 7 24.37 3.85 16.14
CA VAL A 7 23.23 4.31 15.30
C VAL A 7 22.06 3.34 15.22
N VAL A 8 22.20 2.10 15.73
CA VAL A 8 21.15 1.07 15.61
C VAL A 8 20.19 1.04 16.83
N CYS A 9 20.40 1.87 17.84
CA CYS A 9 19.63 1.78 19.11
C CYS A 9 18.47 2.77 19.26
N ASN A 10 18.16 3.62 18.26
CA ASN A 10 17.14 4.67 18.41
C ASN A 10 15.84 4.49 17.60
N LEU A 11 15.59 3.32 17.01
CA LEU A 11 14.35 3.10 16.27
C LEU A 11 13.37 2.11 16.92
N VAL A 12 13.55 1.76 18.19
CA VAL A 12 12.70 0.79 18.92
C VAL A 12 11.89 1.40 20.07
N ILE A 13 11.95 2.70 20.31
CA ILE A 13 11.22 3.34 21.41
C ILE A 13 10.21 4.34 20.87
N ILE A 14 9.15 3.91 20.22
CA ILE A 14 7.84 4.59 20.19
C ILE A 14 6.78 3.51 19.93
N LEU A 15 6.53 2.66 20.88
CA LEU A 15 5.28 1.90 21.02
C LEU A 15 5.09 1.48 22.48
N SER A 16 4.92 2.47 23.37
CA SER A 16 4.35 2.25 24.71
C SER A 16 3.18 3.21 24.90
N VAL A 17 2.01 2.78 24.43
CA VAL A 17 0.74 3.42 24.79
C VAL A 17 0.42 3.03 26.21
N GLY A 18 0.51 4.00 27.11
CA GLY A 18 0.15 3.84 28.50
C GLY A 18 -1.34 3.59 28.70
N LEU A 19 -1.66 2.47 29.32
CA LEU A 19 -2.98 2.19 29.84
C LEU A 19 -3.18 3.05 31.11
N PHE A 20 -3.94 4.12 31.00
CA PHE A 20 -4.45 4.86 32.15
C PHE A 20 -5.71 4.15 32.69
N ASN A 21 -5.57 3.41 33.78
CA ASN A 21 -6.69 2.96 34.59
C ASN A 21 -7.10 4.09 35.55
N GLY A 22 -8.13 4.82 35.14
CA GLY A 22 -8.81 5.79 36.02
C GLY A 22 -9.86 5.08 36.89
N HIS A 23 -9.59 4.85 38.15
CA HIS A 23 -10.60 4.45 39.12
C HIS A 23 -11.47 5.67 39.48
N VAL A 24 -12.72 5.67 39.00
CA VAL A 24 -13.73 6.62 39.47
C VAL A 24 -14.42 6.01 40.69
N PHE A 25 -14.18 6.58 41.88
CA PHE A 25 -14.96 6.29 43.08
C PHE A 25 -16.33 6.96 42.95
N ALA A 26 -17.38 6.17 42.77
CA ALA A 26 -18.75 6.64 42.84
C ALA A 26 -19.21 6.69 44.30
N GLN A 27 -19.44 7.89 44.81
CA GLN A 27 -20.06 8.12 46.08
C GLN A 27 -21.60 7.92 45.97
N SER A 28 -22.06 6.80 46.49
CA SER A 28 -23.47 6.40 46.55
C SER A 28 -24.05 6.77 47.88
N SER A 29 -24.79 7.86 47.96
CA SER A 29 -25.86 8.02 48.94
C SER A 29 -26.54 9.41 48.79
N SER A 30 -27.50 9.57 47.94
CA SER A 30 -28.59 10.55 48.05
C SER A 30 -29.58 10.56 46.84
N VAL A 31 -29.52 9.56 45.97
CA VAL A 31 -30.35 9.59 44.75
C VAL A 31 -31.66 8.75 44.88
N LYS A 32 -31.82 7.98 45.97
CA LYS A 32 -32.99 7.09 46.13
C LYS A 32 -34.31 7.80 46.39
N ASN A 33 -34.30 9.06 46.87
CA ASN A 33 -35.52 9.77 47.20
C ASN A 33 -36.03 10.68 46.09
N VAL A 34 -35.21 11.02 45.11
CA VAL A 34 -35.62 11.84 43.93
C VAL A 34 -36.25 10.95 42.85
N ALA A 35 -35.80 9.73 42.72
CA ALA A 35 -36.31 8.80 41.72
C ALA A 35 -37.78 8.36 41.97
N ARG A 36 -38.25 8.41 43.22
CA ARG A 36 -39.63 8.01 43.57
C ARG A 36 -40.67 9.13 43.33
N ALA A 37 -40.22 10.39 43.28
CA ALA A 37 -41.11 11.50 42.99
C ALA A 37 -41.30 11.77 41.50
N MET A 38 -40.43 11.22 40.61
CA MET A 38 -40.51 11.40 39.15
C MET A 38 -41.31 10.27 38.46
N GLN A 39 -41.71 9.23 39.19
CA GLN A 39 -42.48 8.10 38.58
C GLN A 39 -43.99 8.28 38.57
N ALA A 40 -44.51 9.44 39.06
CA ALA A 40 -45.94 9.64 39.21
C ALA A 40 -46.53 10.68 38.22
N ASN A 41 -46.00 10.87 37.05
CA ASN A 41 -46.75 11.45 35.94
C ASN A 41 -45.98 11.42 34.59
N THR A 42 -45.75 10.26 34.05
CA THR A 42 -45.32 10.13 32.66
C THR A 42 -46.45 9.50 31.87
N GLN A 43 -47.47 10.28 31.56
CA GLN A 43 -48.20 10.04 30.30
C GLN A 43 -47.16 10.39 29.22
N GLN A 44 -46.54 9.35 28.69
CA GLN A 44 -45.74 9.46 27.47
C GLN A 44 -46.65 10.06 26.40
N PRO A 45 -46.31 11.20 25.80
CA PRO A 45 -47.03 11.66 24.65
C PRO A 45 -46.99 10.58 23.58
N PRO A 46 -48.08 10.32 22.84
CA PRO A 46 -48.05 9.32 21.79
C PRO A 46 -46.90 9.63 20.84
N ALA A 47 -46.11 8.65 20.56
CA ALA A 47 -44.98 8.79 19.63
C ALA A 47 -45.53 9.35 18.32
N LEU A 48 -45.12 10.56 18.00
CA LEU A 48 -45.56 11.33 16.81
C LEU A 48 -45.06 10.68 15.50
N ILE A 49 -44.22 9.68 15.63
CA ILE A 49 -43.69 8.85 14.50
C ILE A 49 -43.75 7.42 14.94
N ASP A 50 -44.66 6.65 14.34
CA ASP A 50 -44.61 5.18 14.41
C ASP A 50 -43.60 4.71 13.33
N PRO A 51 -42.39 4.28 13.72
CA PRO A 51 -41.40 3.82 12.75
C PRO A 51 -41.72 2.36 12.35
N ASN A 52 -42.95 2.09 11.88
CA ASN A 52 -43.29 0.82 11.23
C ASN A 52 -42.77 0.83 9.80
N ILE A 53 -41.49 1.27 9.63
CA ILE A 53 -40.76 1.09 8.40
C ILE A 53 -40.19 -0.31 8.49
N GLU A 54 -40.66 -1.22 7.63
CA GLU A 54 -39.98 -2.50 7.40
C GLU A 54 -38.49 -2.16 7.16
N ARG A 55 -37.63 -2.65 8.07
CA ARG A 55 -36.19 -2.58 7.85
C ARG A 55 -35.93 -3.35 6.59
N ARG A 56 -35.55 -2.63 5.54
CA ARG A 56 -35.00 -3.24 4.34
C ARG A 56 -33.75 -3.98 4.79
N GLU A 57 -33.76 -5.30 4.71
CA GLU A 57 -32.54 -6.09 4.78
C GLU A 57 -31.73 -5.68 3.55
N ILE A 58 -30.66 -4.96 3.77
CA ILE A 58 -29.66 -4.65 2.75
C ILE A 58 -28.73 -5.86 2.78
N ASP A 59 -28.77 -6.67 1.74
CA ASP A 59 -27.76 -7.70 1.53
C ASP A 59 -26.43 -6.97 1.30
N GLU A 60 -25.46 -7.19 2.19
CA GLU A 60 -24.10 -6.62 2.06
C GLU A 60 -23.43 -7.04 0.74
N SER A 61 -23.84 -8.18 0.18
CA SER A 61 -23.38 -8.68 -1.12
C SER A 61 -23.81 -7.84 -2.32
N ASP A 62 -24.80 -6.94 -2.17
CA ASP A 62 -25.27 -6.07 -3.25
C ASP A 62 -24.56 -4.69 -3.27
N ILE A 63 -23.67 -4.42 -2.30
CA ILE A 63 -23.09 -3.07 -2.12
C ILE A 63 -21.69 -2.95 -2.70
N ASP A 64 -20.97 -4.09 -2.89
CA ASP A 64 -19.57 -4.02 -3.35
C ASP A 64 -19.20 -5.32 -4.07
N THR A 65 -19.30 -5.34 -5.40
CA THR A 65 -18.95 -6.50 -6.24
C THR A 65 -17.64 -6.31 -7.00
N GLU A 66 -16.92 -5.22 -6.78
CA GLU A 66 -15.73 -4.86 -7.53
C GLU A 66 -14.45 -5.24 -6.77
N ASP A 67 -14.29 -6.55 -6.50
CA ASP A 67 -13.14 -7.07 -5.73
C ASP A 67 -11.86 -7.21 -6.56
N VAL A 68 -11.97 -7.19 -7.89
CA VAL A 68 -10.84 -7.44 -8.80
C VAL A 68 -10.41 -6.15 -9.49
N GLU A 69 -9.13 -5.81 -9.36
CA GLU A 69 -8.51 -4.64 -9.99
C GLU A 69 -7.47 -5.11 -11.02
N ILE A 70 -7.63 -4.70 -12.28
CA ILE A 70 -6.67 -4.96 -13.35
C ILE A 70 -6.05 -3.64 -13.79
N GLY A 71 -4.72 -3.60 -13.89
CA GLY A 71 -4.01 -2.38 -14.24
C GLY A 71 -2.87 -2.60 -15.24
N ILE A 72 -2.55 -1.52 -15.91
CA ILE A 72 -1.30 -1.37 -16.67
C ILE A 72 -0.52 -0.22 -16.06
N PHE A 73 0.80 -0.32 -16.06
CA PHE A 73 1.66 0.72 -15.53
C PHE A 73 2.90 0.94 -16.38
N ALA A 74 3.41 2.15 -16.29
CA ALA A 74 4.69 2.53 -16.87
C ALA A 74 5.41 3.49 -15.91
N GLY A 75 6.73 3.53 -16.00
CA GLY A 75 7.53 4.41 -15.15
C GLY A 75 9.00 4.24 -15.39
N PHE A 76 9.76 4.48 -14.32
CA PHE A 76 11.21 4.36 -14.33
C PHE A 76 11.65 3.45 -13.19
N ILE A 77 12.63 2.62 -13.46
CA ILE A 77 13.32 1.80 -12.47
C ILE A 77 14.80 2.16 -12.46
N SER A 78 15.33 2.44 -11.26
CA SER A 78 16.74 2.63 -11.03
C SER A 78 17.33 1.30 -10.58
N ILE A 79 18.02 0.64 -11.48
CA ILE A 79 18.71 -0.62 -11.18
C ILE A 79 20.08 -0.26 -10.61
N GLU A 80 20.42 -0.82 -9.44
CA GLU A 80 21.69 -0.50 -8.76
C GLU A 80 22.87 -0.84 -9.65
N ASP A 81 23.84 0.08 -9.73
CA ASP A 81 25.04 0.05 -10.58
C ASP A 81 24.78 0.25 -12.09
N PHE A 82 23.51 0.34 -12.53
CA PHE A 82 23.11 0.63 -13.89
C PHE A 82 22.38 1.98 -14.00
N GLU A 83 22.19 2.45 -15.23
CA GLU A 83 21.33 3.62 -15.45
C GLU A 83 19.87 3.30 -15.17
N SER A 84 19.14 4.38 -14.80
CA SER A 84 17.68 4.29 -14.72
C SER A 84 17.07 3.98 -16.08
N SER A 85 16.12 3.08 -16.10
CA SER A 85 15.49 2.55 -17.31
C SER A 85 14.00 2.72 -17.24
N GLU A 86 13.35 2.72 -18.40
CA GLU A 86 11.90 2.68 -18.47
C GLU A 86 11.41 1.28 -18.10
N VAL A 87 10.34 1.22 -17.31
CA VAL A 87 9.65 -0.02 -16.93
C VAL A 87 8.21 0.03 -17.36
N VAL A 88 7.71 -1.06 -17.91
CA VAL A 88 6.31 -1.24 -18.27
C VAL A 88 5.80 -2.58 -17.74
N GLY A 89 4.54 -2.63 -17.35
CA GLY A 89 4.00 -3.86 -16.81
C GLY A 89 2.50 -3.87 -16.62
N VAL A 90 2.03 -4.97 -16.06
CA VAL A 90 0.63 -5.22 -15.74
C VAL A 90 0.50 -5.62 -14.27
N SER A 91 -0.65 -5.31 -13.69
CA SER A 91 -1.00 -5.69 -12.33
C SER A 91 -2.40 -6.28 -12.27
N LEU A 92 -2.58 -7.23 -11.37
CA LEU A 92 -3.84 -7.82 -10.99
C LEU A 92 -3.93 -7.78 -9.47
N ALA A 93 -4.94 -7.14 -8.91
CA ALA A 93 -5.16 -7.12 -7.49
C ALA A 93 -6.54 -7.70 -7.14
N TYR A 94 -6.60 -8.35 -5.99
CA TYR A 94 -7.83 -8.84 -5.38
C TYR A 94 -8.00 -8.18 -4.02
N HIS A 95 -9.08 -7.42 -3.86
CA HIS A 95 -9.43 -6.72 -2.63
C HIS A 95 -10.17 -7.68 -1.70
N ILE A 96 -9.50 -8.09 -0.62
CA ILE A 96 -10.05 -9.00 0.40
C ILE A 96 -11.09 -8.25 1.25
N ASN A 97 -10.85 -6.99 1.47
CA ASN A 97 -11.73 -6.02 2.11
C ASN A 97 -11.25 -4.60 1.76
N GLU A 98 -11.94 -3.57 2.23
CA GLU A 98 -11.61 -2.16 1.98
C GLU A 98 -10.15 -1.77 2.28
N ASN A 99 -9.52 -2.44 3.24
CA ASN A 99 -8.17 -2.11 3.69
C ASN A 99 -7.10 -3.08 3.21
N LEU A 100 -7.44 -4.33 2.87
CA LEU A 100 -6.47 -5.37 2.52
C LEU A 100 -6.68 -5.85 1.09
N PHE A 101 -5.59 -5.92 0.35
CA PHE A 101 -5.57 -6.49 -1.01
C PHE A 101 -4.34 -7.34 -1.25
N LEU A 102 -4.46 -8.27 -2.18
CA LEU A 102 -3.37 -9.10 -2.72
C LEU A 102 -3.12 -8.65 -4.16
N GLU A 103 -1.87 -8.30 -4.48
CA GLU A 103 -1.49 -7.81 -5.81
C GLU A 103 -0.43 -8.71 -6.45
N ALA A 104 -0.68 -9.18 -7.66
CA ALA A 104 0.30 -9.78 -8.53
C ALA A 104 0.77 -8.76 -9.58
N ARG A 105 2.07 -8.62 -9.78
CA ARG A 105 2.68 -7.73 -10.79
C ARG A 105 3.63 -8.49 -11.69
N TYR A 106 3.63 -8.13 -12.96
CA TYR A 106 4.60 -8.54 -13.95
C TYR A 106 5.08 -7.31 -14.72
N ALA A 107 6.39 -7.15 -14.85
CA ALA A 107 6.94 -6.03 -15.60
C ALA A 107 8.28 -6.36 -16.26
N GLN A 108 8.59 -5.53 -17.25
CA GLN A 108 9.82 -5.60 -18.02
C GLN A 108 10.47 -4.24 -18.11
N ALA A 109 11.80 -4.24 -18.08
CA ALA A 109 12.67 -3.10 -18.32
C ALA A 109 13.92 -3.58 -19.04
N THR A 110 14.68 -2.69 -19.64
CA THR A 110 15.99 -3.02 -20.22
C THR A 110 17.05 -2.16 -19.51
N ALA A 111 17.99 -2.80 -18.81
CA ALA A 111 19.03 -2.12 -18.07
C ALA A 111 19.94 -1.30 -19.00
N GLY A 112 20.22 -0.07 -18.61
CA GLY A 112 21.15 0.81 -19.31
C GLY A 112 22.62 0.36 -19.13
N GLN A 113 23.54 1.21 -19.56
CA GLN A 113 24.98 0.97 -19.39
C GLN A 113 25.42 1.26 -17.96
N THR A 114 26.40 0.52 -17.47
CA THR A 114 27.04 0.84 -16.19
C THR A 114 27.88 2.10 -16.30
N SER A 115 28.11 2.79 -15.17
CA SER A 115 29.02 3.92 -15.11
C SER A 115 30.45 3.52 -15.54
N PHE A 116 30.86 2.29 -15.28
CA PHE A 116 32.15 1.75 -15.66
C PHE A 116 32.27 1.60 -17.18
N GLU A 117 31.26 1.04 -17.86
CA GLU A 117 31.24 0.91 -19.32
C GLU A 117 31.39 2.27 -20.02
N LYS A 118 30.70 3.30 -19.50
CA LYS A 118 30.80 4.67 -20.05
C LYS A 118 32.17 5.32 -19.86
N LEU A 119 32.79 5.14 -18.71
CA LEU A 119 34.05 5.79 -18.38
C LEU A 119 35.25 5.07 -18.99
N SER A 120 35.23 3.75 -19.09
CA SER A 120 36.33 2.95 -19.60
C SER A 120 36.37 2.83 -21.12
N GLY A 121 35.21 3.04 -21.80
CA GLY A 121 35.06 2.77 -23.23
C GLY A 121 35.34 1.29 -23.58
N GLY A 122 35.24 0.42 -22.57
CA GLY A 122 35.53 -1.00 -22.66
C GLY A 122 34.40 -1.83 -23.31
N ALA A 123 34.63 -3.15 -23.38
CA ALA A 123 33.60 -4.06 -23.83
C ALA A 123 32.39 -4.04 -22.86
N PRO A 124 31.17 -4.21 -23.35
CA PRO A 124 29.98 -4.26 -22.50
C PRO A 124 30.10 -5.42 -21.50
N PHE A 125 29.65 -5.17 -20.26
CA PHE A 125 29.64 -6.18 -19.19
C PHE A 125 28.60 -7.26 -19.44
N LEU A 126 27.45 -6.84 -19.97
CA LEU A 126 26.30 -7.70 -20.27
C LEU A 126 26.03 -7.68 -21.78
N THR A 127 25.62 -8.80 -22.32
CA THR A 127 25.03 -8.87 -23.67
C THR A 127 23.68 -8.17 -23.70
N GLU A 128 23.15 -7.88 -24.89
CA GLU A 128 21.83 -7.23 -25.01
C GLU A 128 20.73 -8.06 -24.38
N GLU A 129 20.80 -9.40 -24.45
CA GLU A 129 19.83 -10.32 -23.84
C GLU A 129 19.94 -10.35 -22.31
N GLU A 130 21.13 -10.22 -21.75
CA GLU A 130 21.36 -10.17 -20.30
C GLU A 130 20.97 -8.82 -19.67
N ARG A 131 20.74 -7.80 -20.48
CA ARG A 131 20.23 -6.49 -20.02
C ARG A 131 18.73 -6.48 -19.77
N ASP A 132 18.03 -7.50 -20.21
CA ASP A 132 16.61 -7.61 -19.94
C ASP A 132 16.39 -7.85 -18.45
N TYR A 133 15.56 -6.96 -17.87
CA TYR A 133 15.15 -7.00 -16.47
C TYR A 133 13.66 -7.31 -16.41
N THR A 134 13.34 -8.52 -16.05
CA THR A 134 11.96 -8.98 -15.93
C THR A 134 11.68 -9.37 -14.49
N TYR A 135 10.57 -8.90 -13.93
CA TYR A 135 10.17 -9.32 -12.59
C TYR A 135 8.70 -9.70 -12.51
N TYR A 136 8.41 -10.66 -11.64
CA TYR A 136 7.08 -10.99 -11.18
C TYR A 136 7.07 -11.02 -9.65
N ASN A 137 6.01 -10.48 -9.09
CA ASN A 137 5.93 -10.25 -7.66
C ASN A 137 4.50 -10.46 -7.17
N LEU A 138 4.35 -11.07 -5.99
CA LEU A 138 3.09 -11.17 -5.26
C LEU A 138 3.23 -10.38 -3.96
N SER A 139 2.35 -9.41 -3.76
CA SER A 139 2.40 -8.48 -2.63
C SER A 139 1.09 -8.48 -1.86
N LEU A 140 1.18 -8.40 -0.54
CA LEU A 140 0.08 -8.01 0.32
C LEU A 140 0.10 -6.50 0.48
N GLY A 141 -1.05 -5.86 0.28
CA GLY A 141 -1.21 -4.41 0.40
C GLY A 141 -2.20 -4.03 1.50
N TYR A 142 -1.98 -2.85 2.06
CA TYR A 142 -2.87 -2.23 3.05
C TYR A 142 -3.22 -0.81 2.60
N ASN A 143 -4.53 -0.53 2.45
CA ASN A 143 -5.09 0.77 2.09
C ASN A 143 -5.45 1.59 3.32
N ILE A 144 -5.16 2.88 3.26
CA ILE A 144 -5.67 3.89 4.18
C ILE A 144 -6.55 4.81 3.35
N ASN A 145 -7.86 4.62 3.46
CA ASN A 145 -8.85 5.32 2.66
C ASN A 145 -9.00 6.78 3.10
N GLY A 146 -9.25 7.66 2.15
CA GLY A 146 -9.41 9.09 2.35
C GLY A 146 -10.13 9.75 1.17
N GLU A 147 -10.23 11.06 1.24
CA GLU A 147 -10.83 11.88 0.20
C GLU A 147 -9.85 13.00 -0.20
N THR A 148 -9.81 13.30 -1.49
CA THR A 148 -9.00 14.40 -2.03
C THR A 148 -9.90 15.49 -2.61
N PHE A 149 -9.74 16.68 -2.09
CA PHE A 149 -10.46 17.87 -2.51
C PHE A 149 -9.62 18.67 -3.51
N PHE A 150 -10.07 18.76 -4.76
CA PHE A 150 -9.45 19.61 -5.77
C PHE A 150 -10.04 21.03 -5.78
N THR A 151 -11.36 21.13 -5.54
CA THR A 151 -12.09 22.38 -5.41
C THR A 151 -13.24 22.18 -4.42
N ASP A 152 -13.92 23.26 -4.03
CA ASP A 152 -15.06 23.21 -3.09
C ASP A 152 -16.20 22.26 -3.54
N ASN A 153 -16.26 21.93 -4.84
CA ASN A 153 -17.30 21.07 -5.43
C ASN A 153 -16.78 19.82 -6.10
N LEU A 154 -15.46 19.56 -6.06
CA LEU A 154 -14.84 18.43 -6.73
C LEU A 154 -14.02 17.63 -5.73
N VAL A 155 -14.59 16.50 -5.30
CA VAL A 155 -14.02 15.56 -4.34
C VAL A 155 -13.90 14.21 -5.01
N PHE A 156 -12.73 13.57 -4.85
CA PHE A 156 -12.49 12.22 -5.31
C PHE A 156 -12.13 11.31 -4.13
N ASN A 157 -12.58 10.08 -4.19
CA ASN A 157 -12.11 9.05 -3.29
C ASN A 157 -10.63 8.79 -3.59
N SER A 158 -9.85 8.65 -2.55
CA SER A 158 -8.41 8.39 -2.67
C SER A 158 -7.93 7.54 -1.53
N ASP A 159 -6.83 6.84 -1.74
CA ASP A 159 -6.18 6.13 -0.67
C ASP A 159 -4.65 6.17 -0.80
N VAL A 160 -4.01 6.09 0.35
CA VAL A 160 -2.59 5.80 0.48
C VAL A 160 -2.46 4.33 0.78
N TYR A 161 -1.60 3.63 0.04
CA TYR A 161 -1.40 2.21 0.28
C TYR A 161 0.07 1.86 0.48
N PHE A 162 0.29 0.79 1.22
CA PHE A 162 1.59 0.19 1.44
C PHE A 162 1.55 -1.25 0.97
N THR A 163 2.64 -1.72 0.37
CA THR A 163 2.76 -3.09 -0.11
C THR A 163 4.03 -3.73 0.41
N LEU A 164 3.93 -5.02 0.73
CA LEU A 164 5.06 -5.86 1.04
C LEU A 164 4.88 -7.18 0.28
N GLY A 165 5.89 -7.60 -0.45
CA GLY A 165 5.78 -8.76 -1.31
C GLY A 165 7.08 -9.51 -1.51
N ALA A 166 6.93 -10.60 -2.20
CA ALA A 166 8.03 -11.45 -2.63
C ALA A 166 7.78 -11.96 -4.05
N GLY A 167 8.84 -12.25 -4.76
CA GLY A 167 8.76 -12.71 -6.13
C GLY A 167 10.09 -13.15 -6.66
N SER A 168 10.26 -13.02 -7.94
CA SER A 168 11.51 -13.32 -8.62
C SER A 168 11.82 -12.26 -9.66
N THR A 169 13.09 -12.00 -9.84
CA THR A 169 13.64 -11.10 -10.85
C THR A 169 14.66 -11.84 -11.69
N GLU A 170 14.45 -11.84 -12.98
CA GLU A 170 15.40 -12.31 -13.99
C GLU A 170 16.22 -11.14 -14.47
N PHE A 171 17.54 -11.20 -14.24
CA PHE A 171 18.48 -10.16 -14.63
C PHE A 171 19.89 -10.72 -14.72
N GLY A 172 20.65 -10.33 -15.77
CA GLY A 172 22.01 -10.81 -15.99
C GLY A 172 22.08 -12.31 -16.36
N GLY A 173 20.99 -12.88 -16.87
CA GLY A 173 20.88 -14.29 -17.22
C GLY A 173 20.55 -15.23 -16.05
N ASP A 174 20.34 -14.68 -14.85
CA ASP A 174 19.99 -15.45 -13.65
C ASP A 174 18.64 -15.00 -13.07
N GLU A 175 17.88 -15.97 -12.56
CA GLU A 175 16.65 -15.73 -11.80
C GLU A 175 16.96 -15.66 -10.31
N ARG A 176 16.53 -14.57 -9.66
CA ARG A 176 16.87 -14.27 -8.26
C ARG A 176 15.62 -14.01 -7.45
N PHE A 177 15.54 -14.59 -6.25
CA PHE A 177 14.49 -14.31 -5.30
C PHE A 177 14.53 -12.84 -4.89
N THR A 178 13.38 -12.14 -4.98
CA THR A 178 13.26 -10.71 -4.74
C THR A 178 12.23 -10.46 -3.66
N ILE A 179 12.58 -9.61 -2.70
CA ILE A 179 11.64 -9.03 -1.73
C ILE A 179 11.32 -7.63 -2.19
N SER A 180 10.07 -7.22 -2.11
CA SER A 180 9.65 -5.87 -2.47
C SER A 180 8.88 -5.19 -1.36
N ALA A 181 9.11 -3.90 -1.20
CA ALA A 181 8.34 -3.03 -0.33
C ALA A 181 7.98 -1.75 -1.09
N GLY A 182 6.78 -1.25 -0.91
CA GLY A 182 6.34 -0.06 -1.64
C GLY A 182 5.27 0.73 -0.91
N ALA A 183 5.09 1.95 -1.40
CA ALA A 183 4.02 2.84 -0.99
C ALA A 183 3.48 3.56 -2.23
N GLY A 184 2.19 3.84 -2.24
CA GLY A 184 1.57 4.55 -3.35
C GLY A 184 0.35 5.33 -2.93
N TYR A 185 -0.13 6.07 -3.90
CA TYR A 185 -1.34 6.86 -3.80
C TYR A 185 -2.24 6.51 -4.96
N ARG A 186 -3.50 6.19 -4.65
CA ARG A 186 -4.55 5.88 -5.63
C ARG A 186 -5.61 6.97 -5.59
N LEU A 187 -6.05 7.39 -6.77
CA LEU A 187 -7.11 8.35 -6.96
C LEU A 187 -8.20 7.71 -7.83
N LEU A 188 -9.40 7.55 -7.27
CA LEU A 188 -10.55 7.01 -7.96
C LEU A 188 -11.31 8.13 -8.65
N PHE A 189 -11.36 8.09 -9.98
CA PHE A 189 -12.13 9.06 -10.78
C PHE A 189 -13.58 8.64 -10.93
N THR A 190 -13.81 7.33 -10.95
CA THR A 190 -15.14 6.71 -10.97
C THR A 190 -15.08 5.43 -10.14
N ASP A 191 -16.20 4.80 -9.88
CA ASP A 191 -16.26 3.56 -9.13
C ASP A 191 -15.43 2.44 -9.75
N PHE A 192 -15.28 2.43 -11.07
CA PHE A 192 -14.57 1.39 -11.82
C PHE A 192 -13.19 1.81 -12.35
N TRP A 193 -12.75 3.08 -12.22
CA TRP A 193 -11.49 3.57 -12.81
C TRP A 193 -10.67 4.41 -11.83
N ALA A 194 -9.40 4.05 -11.70
CA ALA A 194 -8.46 4.78 -10.86
C ALA A 194 -7.11 5.02 -11.54
N LEU A 195 -6.40 6.03 -11.04
CA LEU A 195 -4.97 6.26 -11.30
C LEU A 195 -4.18 6.01 -10.02
N LYS A 196 -3.01 5.38 -10.16
CA LYS A 196 -2.09 5.10 -9.06
C LYS A 196 -0.71 5.64 -9.41
N VAL A 197 -0.07 6.23 -8.39
CA VAL A 197 1.36 6.55 -8.42
C VAL A 197 1.99 5.78 -7.28
N ASP A 198 3.01 4.99 -7.55
CA ASP A 198 3.70 4.24 -6.52
C ASP A 198 5.23 4.30 -6.65
N VAL A 199 5.88 4.14 -5.50
CA VAL A 199 7.31 3.94 -5.36
C VAL A 199 7.52 2.58 -4.72
N ARG A 200 8.38 1.77 -5.32
CA ARG A 200 8.64 0.41 -4.86
C ARG A 200 10.13 0.11 -4.90
N ASP A 201 10.64 -0.50 -3.83
CA ASP A 201 11.99 -1.03 -3.76
C ASP A 201 11.95 -2.54 -3.96
N HIS A 202 12.77 -3.04 -4.89
CA HIS A 202 12.97 -4.46 -5.16
C HIS A 202 14.37 -4.84 -4.72
N VAL A 203 14.47 -5.68 -3.70
CA VAL A 203 15.73 -6.09 -3.08
C VAL A 203 16.01 -7.56 -3.41
N PHE A 204 17.16 -7.81 -4.01
CA PHE A 204 17.67 -9.17 -4.25
C PHE A 204 19.19 -9.19 -4.15
N THR A 205 19.75 -10.39 -4.00
CA THR A 205 21.20 -10.56 -3.95
C THR A 205 21.76 -10.71 -5.36
N SER A 206 22.79 -9.93 -5.71
CA SER A 206 23.45 -9.93 -7.02
C SER A 206 24.96 -10.06 -6.89
N ASP A 207 25.58 -10.76 -7.82
CA ASP A 207 27.03 -10.99 -7.95
C ASP A 207 27.59 -10.51 -9.30
N ILE A 208 26.78 -9.82 -10.11
CA ILE A 208 27.13 -9.38 -11.49
C ILE A 208 28.45 -8.60 -11.52
N ILE A 209 28.77 -7.83 -10.48
CA ILE A 209 30.02 -7.06 -10.39
C ILE A 209 31.15 -7.84 -9.69
N GLY A 210 30.96 -9.14 -9.48
CA GLY A 210 31.98 -10.06 -8.95
C GLY A 210 32.05 -10.12 -7.43
N VAL A 211 31.20 -9.38 -6.71
CA VAL A 211 31.03 -9.47 -5.25
C VAL A 211 29.54 -9.60 -4.96
N GLU A 212 29.17 -10.67 -4.28
CA GLU A 212 27.80 -10.89 -3.83
C GLU A 212 27.36 -9.77 -2.87
N LYS A 213 26.30 -9.06 -3.21
CA LYS A 213 25.71 -8.01 -2.38
C LYS A 213 24.19 -7.94 -2.59
N ASP A 214 23.51 -7.43 -1.59
CA ASP A 214 22.11 -7.08 -1.72
C ASP A 214 22.02 -5.73 -2.48
N VAL A 215 21.21 -5.73 -3.54
CA VAL A 215 21.00 -4.57 -4.42
C VAL A 215 19.59 -4.04 -4.26
N HIS A 216 19.45 -2.71 -4.28
CA HIS A 216 18.20 -2.01 -4.16
C HIS A 216 17.80 -1.38 -5.50
N ASN A 217 16.63 -1.75 -6.00
CA ASN A 217 16.14 -1.29 -7.29
C ASN A 217 14.84 -0.53 -7.10
N PHE A 218 14.95 0.81 -7.15
CA PHE A 218 13.80 1.69 -6.92
C PHE A 218 13.02 1.93 -8.20
N ALA A 219 11.74 1.58 -8.20
CA ALA A 219 10.81 1.86 -9.27
C ALA A 219 9.83 2.96 -8.86
N ILE A 220 9.58 3.91 -9.76
CA ILE A 220 8.51 4.90 -9.65
C ILE A 220 7.58 4.67 -10.83
N THR A 221 6.33 4.33 -10.57
CA THR A 221 5.38 3.96 -11.63
C THR A 221 4.08 4.76 -11.55
N LEU A 222 3.51 5.02 -12.71
CA LEU A 222 2.16 5.53 -12.91
C LEU A 222 1.31 4.41 -13.52
N SER A 223 0.20 4.10 -12.89
CA SER A 223 -0.71 3.03 -13.31
C SER A 223 -2.10 3.58 -13.60
N THR A 224 -2.77 3.01 -14.58
CA THR A 224 -4.22 3.13 -14.75
C THR A 224 -4.86 1.76 -14.49
N THR A 225 -5.90 1.75 -13.68
CA THR A 225 -6.52 0.52 -13.19
C THR A 225 -8.02 0.55 -13.32
N PHE A 226 -8.60 -0.63 -13.52
CA PHE A 226 -10.03 -0.85 -13.67
C PHE A 226 -10.48 -1.91 -12.68
N PHE A 227 -11.59 -1.63 -12.02
CA PHE A 227 -12.25 -2.49 -11.05
C PHE A 227 -13.42 -3.26 -11.69
N PHE A 228 -13.60 -4.51 -11.23
CA PHE A 228 -14.62 -5.45 -11.73
C PHE A 228 -15.24 -6.26 -10.60
#